data_6988ec77e4261f6eaa87cd851066b4f3
#
_entry.id   6988ec77e4261f6eaa87cd851066b4f3
#
_cell.length_a   1.000
_cell.length_b   1.000
_cell.length_c   1.000
_cell.angle_alpha   90.00
_cell.angle_beta   90.00
_cell.angle_gamma   90.00
#
_symmetry.space_group_name_H-M   'P 1'
#
loop_
_entity.id
_entity.type
_entity.pdbx_description
1 polymer ?
#
loop_
_entity_poly.entity_id
_entity_poly.type
_entity_poly.pdbx_seq_one_letter_code
_entity_poly.pdbx_strand_id
1 'polypeptide(L)'
;MYDILNALSGNFNLEDIPRILKYKKDFSKQHPDWFYPDGILVFTGSQGSGKTLSAVNYVYNLMEHYPKRLLCSNVIIKGYEERQVFFDSIDKFKTLNNGEFGVIYLIDEIQLLFNSLESKNLDLNLFTTICQQRKQRKHIVGTSQVFNRISKGFREQFKFAVMCNNLFGFIQFNKVVKGEDVIVDESGNVKTDKVHRKFFIHSPKMYERYDTYRTIDRTNFNYKWE
;
A
#
# COMPACT_ATOMS: atom_id res chain seq x y z
N MET A 1 0.57 42.67 -16.05
CA MET A 1 0.55 41.19 -16.22
C MET A 1 1.02 40.62 -14.91
N TYR A 2 0.13 39.97 -14.19
CA TYR A 2 0.50 39.29 -12.91
C TYR A 2 1.43 38.16 -13.30
N ASP A 3 2.67 38.21 -12.84
CA ASP A 3 3.67 37.21 -13.19
C ASP A 3 3.29 35.89 -12.53
N ILE A 4 3.22 34.80 -13.32
CA ILE A 4 2.93 33.46 -12.85
C ILE A 4 3.86 33.06 -11.70
N LEU A 5 5.13 33.49 -11.77
CA LEU A 5 6.11 33.22 -10.72
C LEU A 5 5.77 33.93 -9.41
N ASN A 6 5.24 35.15 -9.45
CA ASN A 6 4.78 35.86 -8.28
C ASN A 6 3.49 35.24 -7.69
N ALA A 7 2.63 34.66 -8.52
CA ALA A 7 1.44 33.93 -8.08
C ALA A 7 1.79 32.59 -7.40
N LEU A 8 2.93 32.00 -7.76
CA LEU A 8 3.44 30.75 -7.16
C LEU A 8 4.27 31.01 -5.89
N SER A 9 4.77 32.25 -5.68
CA SER A 9 5.50 32.62 -4.48
C SER A 9 4.51 32.88 -3.33
N GLY A 10 4.54 32.06 -2.31
CA GLY A 10 3.86 32.32 -1.03
C GLY A 10 4.72 33.19 -0.11
N ASN A 11 4.12 33.83 0.87
CA ASN A 11 4.85 34.49 1.94
C ASN A 11 5.57 33.43 2.78
N PHE A 12 6.90 33.43 2.72
CA PHE A 12 7.71 32.58 3.59
C PHE A 12 8.02 33.34 4.88
N ASN A 13 7.31 32.99 5.96
CA ASN A 13 7.55 33.53 7.29
C ASN A 13 7.99 32.39 8.22
N LEU A 14 9.20 32.48 8.75
CA LEU A 14 9.73 31.51 9.71
C LEU A 14 8.89 31.40 11.00
N GLU A 15 8.21 32.49 11.40
CA GLU A 15 7.33 32.53 12.57
C GLU A 15 6.09 31.64 12.42
N ASP A 16 5.68 31.33 11.18
CA ASP A 16 4.54 30.44 10.92
C ASP A 16 4.87 28.97 11.16
N ILE A 17 6.15 28.59 11.13
CA ILE A 17 6.57 27.19 11.32
C ILE A 17 6.10 26.64 12.69
N PRO A 18 6.34 27.29 13.83
CA PRO A 18 5.85 26.83 15.14
C PRO A 18 4.32 26.78 15.19
N ARG A 19 3.65 27.75 14.57
CA ARG A 19 2.18 27.83 14.54
C ARG A 19 1.59 26.64 13.78
N ILE A 20 2.13 26.33 12.61
CA ILE A 20 1.68 25.20 11.77
C ILE A 20 1.97 23.85 12.43
N LEU A 21 3.12 23.71 13.07
CA LEU A 21 3.46 22.49 13.81
C LEU A 21 2.54 22.27 15.01
N LYS A 22 2.23 23.33 15.75
CA LYS A 22 1.26 23.30 16.83
C LYS A 22 -0.14 22.93 16.31
N TYR A 23 -0.60 23.60 15.26
CA TYR A 23 -1.90 23.29 14.64
C TYR A 23 -2.00 21.83 14.22
N LYS A 24 -1.00 21.30 13.52
CA LYS A 24 -0.97 19.88 13.10
C LYS A 24 -1.00 18.92 14.29
N LYS A 25 -0.27 19.24 15.35
CA LYS A 25 -0.24 18.44 16.59
C LYS A 25 -1.59 18.45 17.29
N ASP A 26 -2.21 19.62 17.43
CA ASP A 26 -3.50 19.77 18.09
C ASP A 26 -4.62 19.13 17.27
N PHE A 27 -4.58 19.28 15.95
CA PHE A 27 -5.49 18.62 15.02
C PHE A 27 -5.39 17.09 15.11
N SER A 28 -4.18 16.54 15.13
CA SER A 28 -3.97 15.10 15.29
C SER A 28 -4.46 14.58 16.65
N LYS A 29 -4.34 15.37 17.71
CA LYS A 29 -4.87 15.03 19.04
C LYS A 29 -6.40 15.06 19.11
N GLN A 30 -7.03 15.99 18.37
CA GLN A 30 -8.49 16.07 18.29
C GLN A 30 -9.10 14.93 17.46
N HIS A 31 -8.32 14.40 16.52
CA HIS A 31 -8.76 13.36 15.58
C HIS A 31 -7.81 12.16 15.59
N PRO A 32 -7.64 11.44 16.72
CA PRO A 32 -6.67 10.37 16.85
C PRO A 32 -6.97 9.17 15.94
N ASP A 33 -8.25 8.95 15.65
CA ASP A 33 -8.71 7.82 14.84
C ASP A 33 -8.72 8.12 13.33
N TRP A 34 -8.48 9.38 12.93
CA TRP A 34 -8.50 9.75 11.53
C TRP A 34 -7.33 9.15 10.77
N PHE A 35 -7.62 8.62 9.59
CA PHE A 35 -6.61 8.02 8.75
C PHE A 35 -6.08 8.97 7.67
N TYR A 36 -4.77 9.11 7.64
CA TYR A 36 -4.04 9.82 6.60
C TYR A 36 -3.17 8.81 5.83
N PRO A 37 -3.71 8.20 4.75
CA PRO A 37 -2.98 7.17 4.03
C PRO A 37 -1.76 7.74 3.33
N ASP A 38 -0.69 6.96 3.34
CA ASP A 38 0.57 7.30 2.68
C ASP A 38 0.61 6.92 1.19
N GLY A 39 -0.54 6.69 0.56
CA GLY A 39 -0.59 6.32 -0.85
C GLY A 39 -0.52 4.81 -1.08
N ILE A 40 0.11 4.39 -2.17
CA ILE A 40 0.25 2.97 -2.54
C ILE A 40 1.62 2.48 -2.12
N LEU A 41 1.64 1.30 -1.48
CA LEU A 41 2.83 0.60 -1.06
C LEU A 41 2.87 -0.79 -1.69
N VAL A 42 3.99 -1.17 -2.33
CA VAL A 42 4.12 -2.50 -2.94
C VAL A 42 5.35 -3.22 -2.39
N PHE A 43 5.13 -4.43 -1.88
CA PHE A 43 6.19 -5.35 -1.47
C PHE A 43 6.57 -6.24 -2.67
N THR A 44 7.83 -6.25 -3.06
CA THR A 44 8.32 -6.98 -4.23
C THR A 44 9.55 -7.82 -3.91
N GLY A 45 9.77 -8.85 -4.70
CA GLY A 45 10.92 -9.78 -4.56
C GLY A 45 10.58 -11.16 -5.10
N SER A 46 11.58 -12.04 -5.17
CA SER A 46 11.43 -13.43 -5.65
C SER A 46 10.48 -14.25 -4.77
N GLN A 47 10.08 -15.41 -5.24
CA GLN A 47 9.33 -16.36 -4.43
C GLN A 47 10.13 -16.73 -3.16
N GLY A 48 9.46 -16.83 -2.01
CA GLY A 48 10.12 -17.11 -0.72
C GLY A 48 10.83 -15.92 -0.08
N SER A 49 10.86 -14.73 -0.70
CA SER A 49 11.52 -13.53 -0.14
C SER A 49 10.78 -12.87 1.03
N GLY A 50 9.64 -13.41 1.48
CA GLY A 50 8.87 -12.89 2.62
C GLY A 50 7.99 -11.67 2.30
N LYS A 51 7.59 -11.47 1.03
CA LYS A 51 6.71 -10.35 0.61
C LYS A 51 5.39 -10.33 1.35
N THR A 52 4.65 -11.43 1.26
CA THR A 52 3.32 -11.54 1.87
C THR A 52 3.42 -11.42 3.39
N LEU A 53 4.41 -12.06 4.02
CA LEU A 53 4.66 -11.91 5.46
C LEU A 53 4.92 -10.45 5.85
N SER A 54 5.77 -9.74 5.09
CA SER A 54 6.09 -8.34 5.35
C SER A 54 4.87 -7.43 5.16
N ALA A 55 4.06 -7.67 4.12
CA ALA A 55 2.85 -6.93 3.84
C ALA A 55 1.78 -7.16 4.92
N VAL A 56 1.55 -8.42 5.30
CA VAL A 56 0.63 -8.78 6.39
C VAL A 56 1.08 -8.17 7.71
N ASN A 57 2.37 -8.27 8.06
CA ASN A 57 2.89 -7.67 9.29
C ASN A 57 2.71 -6.15 9.32
N TYR A 58 2.94 -5.49 8.20
CA TYR A 58 2.72 -4.05 8.06
C TYR A 58 1.25 -3.68 8.26
N VAL A 59 0.34 -4.38 7.58
CA VAL A 59 -1.10 -4.14 7.69
C VAL A 59 -1.62 -4.47 9.09
N TYR A 60 -1.14 -5.57 9.68
CA TYR A 60 -1.48 -5.95 11.05
C TYR A 60 -1.16 -4.82 12.05
N ASN A 61 0.06 -4.28 11.99
CA ASN A 61 0.47 -3.16 12.86
C ASN A 61 -0.38 -1.89 12.62
N LEU A 62 -0.80 -1.64 11.37
CA LEU A 62 -1.71 -0.53 11.09
C LEU A 62 -3.11 -0.77 11.67
N MET A 63 -3.64 -1.99 11.60
CA MET A 63 -4.94 -2.36 12.14
C MET A 63 -4.96 -2.31 13.68
N GLU A 64 -3.84 -2.65 14.34
CA GLU A 64 -3.68 -2.47 15.79
C GLU A 64 -3.66 -0.99 16.19
N HIS A 65 -2.88 -0.20 15.45
CA HIS A 65 -2.74 1.23 15.78
C HIS A 65 -4.03 2.01 15.54
N TYR A 66 -4.86 1.58 14.60
CA TYR A 66 -6.11 2.25 14.21
C TYR A 66 -7.31 1.28 14.27
N PRO A 67 -7.93 1.13 15.44
CA PRO A 67 -8.90 0.08 15.70
C PRO A 67 -10.23 0.23 14.94
N LYS A 68 -10.54 1.40 14.38
CA LYS A 68 -11.80 1.64 13.65
C LYS A 68 -11.69 1.44 12.14
N ARG A 69 -10.51 1.01 11.66
CA ARG A 69 -10.31 0.79 10.22
C ARG A 69 -10.96 -0.46 9.70
N LEU A 70 -11.32 -0.37 8.43
CA LEU A 70 -11.79 -1.51 7.65
C LEU A 70 -10.62 -2.04 6.82
N LEU A 71 -10.48 -3.35 6.79
CA LEU A 71 -9.54 -4.07 5.94
C LEU A 71 -10.31 -4.67 4.77
N CYS A 72 -9.83 -4.47 3.54
CA CYS A 72 -10.33 -5.17 2.36
C CYS A 72 -9.17 -5.96 1.75
N SER A 73 -9.27 -7.29 1.70
CA SER A 73 -8.13 -8.13 1.33
C SER A 73 -8.54 -9.43 0.68
N ASN A 74 -7.69 -9.92 -0.25
CA ASN A 74 -7.76 -11.30 -0.76
C ASN A 74 -6.94 -12.29 0.10
N VAL A 75 -6.30 -11.79 1.17
CA VAL A 75 -5.64 -12.60 2.20
C VAL A 75 -6.41 -12.48 3.49
N ILE A 76 -6.76 -13.60 4.12
CA ILE A 76 -7.42 -13.58 5.43
C ILE A 76 -6.37 -13.32 6.51
N ILE A 77 -6.59 -12.26 7.29
CA ILE A 77 -5.78 -11.93 8.46
C ILE A 77 -6.58 -12.31 9.71
N LYS A 78 -6.05 -13.25 10.48
CA LYS A 78 -6.69 -13.72 11.71
C LYS A 78 -6.70 -12.62 12.78
N GLY A 79 -7.80 -12.55 13.52
CA GLY A 79 -8.02 -11.58 14.58
C GLY A 79 -8.66 -10.26 14.14
N TYR A 80 -8.98 -10.15 12.84
CA TYR A 80 -9.66 -8.98 12.27
C TYR A 80 -10.88 -9.33 11.42
N GLU A 81 -11.41 -10.53 11.58
CA GLU A 81 -12.51 -11.09 10.78
C GLU A 81 -13.74 -10.15 10.76
N GLU A 82 -14.10 -9.57 11.90
CA GLU A 82 -15.25 -8.64 12.01
C GLU A 82 -15.04 -7.30 11.27
N ARG A 83 -13.80 -6.94 10.98
CA ARG A 83 -13.42 -5.70 10.30
C ARG A 83 -12.76 -5.96 8.95
N GLN A 84 -12.85 -7.19 8.46
CA GLN A 84 -12.32 -7.59 7.18
C GLN A 84 -13.42 -7.87 6.18
N VAL A 85 -13.31 -7.23 5.01
CA VAL A 85 -14.13 -7.51 3.82
C VAL A 85 -13.25 -8.23 2.81
N PHE A 86 -13.76 -9.30 2.23
CA PHE A 86 -13.01 -10.00 1.19
C PHE A 86 -12.93 -9.16 -0.10
N PHE A 87 -11.75 -9.09 -0.69
CA PHE A 87 -11.53 -8.45 -1.98
C PHE A 87 -11.86 -9.43 -3.10
N ASP A 88 -13.09 -9.39 -3.59
CA ASP A 88 -13.65 -10.27 -4.63
C ASP A 88 -13.69 -9.60 -6.01
N SER A 89 -13.69 -8.27 -6.04
CA SER A 89 -13.77 -7.52 -7.29
C SER A 89 -13.10 -6.15 -7.21
N ILE A 90 -12.72 -5.64 -8.35
CA ILE A 90 -12.16 -4.30 -8.53
C ILE A 90 -13.16 -3.21 -8.07
N ASP A 91 -14.46 -3.46 -8.16
CA ASP A 91 -15.48 -2.51 -7.74
C ASP A 91 -15.44 -2.20 -6.25
N LYS A 92 -14.82 -3.07 -5.42
CA LYS A 92 -14.57 -2.77 -4.01
C LYS A 92 -13.72 -1.51 -3.82
N PHE A 93 -12.83 -1.17 -4.76
CA PHE A 93 -12.12 0.10 -4.71
C PHE A 93 -13.05 1.31 -4.83
N LYS A 94 -14.15 1.18 -5.57
CA LYS A 94 -15.12 2.27 -5.79
C LYS A 94 -16.14 2.35 -4.66
N THR A 95 -16.69 1.20 -4.28
CA THR A 95 -17.89 1.10 -3.43
C THR A 95 -17.59 1.12 -1.94
N LEU A 96 -16.44 0.60 -1.52
CA LEU A 96 -16.12 0.50 -0.11
C LEU A 96 -15.66 1.84 0.46
N ASN A 97 -16.35 2.31 1.50
CA ASN A 97 -16.05 3.56 2.20
C ASN A 97 -16.25 3.38 3.70
N ASN A 98 -15.37 3.95 4.50
CA ASN A 98 -15.41 3.92 5.97
C ASN A 98 -15.21 5.33 6.56
N GLY A 99 -15.59 6.36 5.83
CA GLY A 99 -15.50 7.75 6.25
C GLY A 99 -14.08 8.14 6.68
N GLU A 100 -13.99 8.84 7.81
CA GLU A 100 -12.74 9.35 8.37
C GLU A 100 -11.79 8.24 8.85
N PHE A 101 -12.33 7.07 9.16
CA PHE A 101 -11.54 5.95 9.65
C PHE A 101 -10.79 5.22 8.54
N GLY A 102 -11.23 5.36 7.30
CA GLY A 102 -10.55 4.87 6.11
C GLY A 102 -10.56 3.35 5.91
N VAL A 103 -10.04 2.94 4.76
CA VAL A 103 -9.95 1.54 4.34
C VAL A 103 -8.52 1.20 3.97
N ILE A 104 -8.02 0.07 4.47
CA ILE A 104 -6.77 -0.52 4.03
C ILE A 104 -7.10 -1.65 3.04
N TYR A 105 -6.51 -1.61 1.86
CA TYR A 105 -6.56 -2.70 0.90
C TYR A 105 -5.25 -3.47 0.99
N LEU A 106 -5.32 -4.78 1.26
CA LEU A 106 -4.19 -5.68 1.16
C LEU A 106 -4.45 -6.66 0.03
N ILE A 107 -3.66 -6.58 -1.03
CA ILE A 107 -3.84 -7.36 -2.25
C ILE A 107 -2.57 -8.13 -2.55
N ASP A 108 -2.62 -9.42 -2.30
CA ASP A 108 -1.55 -10.33 -2.69
C ASP A 108 -1.58 -10.54 -4.20
N GLU A 109 -0.40 -10.56 -4.85
CA GLU A 109 -0.22 -10.65 -6.30
C GLU A 109 -0.94 -9.52 -7.07
N ILE A 110 -0.76 -8.26 -6.64
CA ILE A 110 -1.44 -7.07 -7.20
C ILE A 110 -1.22 -6.90 -8.72
N GLN A 111 -0.13 -7.46 -9.28
CA GLN A 111 0.12 -7.44 -10.72
C GLN A 111 -0.95 -8.20 -11.53
N LEU A 112 -1.73 -9.08 -10.91
CA LEU A 112 -2.83 -9.76 -11.59
C LEU A 112 -3.98 -8.80 -11.91
N LEU A 113 -4.16 -7.75 -11.09
CA LEU A 113 -5.16 -6.69 -11.31
C LEU A 113 -4.66 -5.62 -12.28
N PHE A 114 -3.36 -5.33 -12.25
CA PHE A 114 -2.74 -4.21 -12.95
C PHE A 114 -1.68 -4.67 -13.95
N ASN A 115 -1.99 -5.75 -14.68
CA ASN A 115 -1.08 -6.35 -15.64
C ASN A 115 -0.75 -5.36 -16.77
N SER A 116 0.54 -5.20 -17.07
CA SER A 116 1.01 -4.36 -18.16
C SER A 116 0.57 -4.85 -19.55
N LEU A 117 0.31 -6.15 -19.71
CA LEU A 117 -0.11 -6.74 -20.98
C LEU A 117 -1.58 -6.48 -21.31
N GLU A 118 -2.41 -6.25 -20.29
CA GLU A 118 -3.86 -6.00 -20.41
C GLU A 118 -4.24 -4.52 -20.23
N SER A 119 -3.23 -3.65 -20.12
CA SER A 119 -3.41 -2.22 -19.83
C SER A 119 -4.24 -1.47 -20.87
N LYS A 120 -4.43 -2.00 -22.08
CA LYS A 120 -5.28 -1.41 -23.14
C LYS A 120 -6.76 -1.41 -22.79
N ASN A 121 -7.21 -2.31 -21.91
CA ASN A 121 -8.61 -2.45 -21.47
C ASN A 121 -8.83 -1.93 -20.04
N LEU A 122 -7.89 -1.17 -19.52
CA LEU A 122 -7.97 -0.67 -18.16
C LEU A 122 -9.11 0.33 -18.03
N ASP A 123 -10.08 0.05 -17.14
CA ASP A 123 -11.15 0.98 -16.84
C ASP A 123 -10.57 2.32 -16.33
N LEU A 124 -10.73 3.38 -17.14
CA LEU A 124 -10.25 4.72 -16.81
C LEU A 124 -10.80 5.21 -15.47
N ASN A 125 -12.03 4.78 -15.11
CA ASN A 125 -12.66 5.10 -13.83
C ASN A 125 -11.94 4.44 -12.66
N LEU A 126 -11.44 3.20 -12.84
CA LEU A 126 -10.62 2.52 -11.84
C LEU A 126 -9.30 3.25 -11.61
N PHE A 127 -8.61 3.60 -12.68
CA PHE A 127 -7.36 4.36 -12.58
C PHE A 127 -7.57 5.70 -11.86
N THR A 128 -8.62 6.43 -12.22
CA THR A 128 -8.98 7.69 -11.55
C THR A 128 -9.26 7.47 -10.04
N THR A 129 -9.98 6.40 -9.69
CA THR A 129 -10.27 6.06 -8.27
C THR A 129 -8.99 5.80 -7.50
N ILE A 130 -8.04 5.08 -8.09
CA ILE A 130 -6.75 4.79 -7.48
C ILE A 130 -5.89 6.05 -7.33
N CYS A 131 -5.87 6.93 -8.34
CA CYS A 131 -5.18 8.21 -8.23
C CYS A 131 -5.76 9.10 -7.12
N GLN A 132 -7.06 8.99 -6.84
CA GLN A 132 -7.77 9.77 -5.81
C GLN A 132 -7.84 9.06 -4.44
N GLN A 133 -7.24 7.89 -4.28
CA GLN A 133 -7.34 7.06 -3.06
C GLN A 133 -7.07 7.84 -1.76
N ARG A 134 -6.10 8.76 -1.75
CA ARG A 134 -5.76 9.57 -0.57
C ARG A 134 -6.92 10.47 -0.13
N LYS A 135 -7.64 11.06 -1.08
CA LYS A 135 -8.82 11.90 -0.80
C LYS A 135 -9.95 11.07 -0.18
N GLN A 136 -10.02 9.78 -0.55
CA GLN A 136 -11.00 8.83 -0.03
C GLN A 136 -10.51 8.06 1.20
N ARG A 137 -9.38 8.44 1.79
CA ARG A 137 -8.74 7.78 2.94
C ARG A 137 -8.51 6.28 2.72
N LYS A 138 -8.16 5.90 1.51
CA LYS A 138 -7.85 4.54 1.10
C LYS A 138 -6.34 4.36 1.05
N HIS A 139 -5.83 3.28 1.63
CA HIS A 139 -4.43 2.89 1.59
C HIS A 139 -4.30 1.55 0.90
N ILE A 140 -3.53 1.48 -0.19
CA ILE A 140 -3.37 0.26 -0.97
C ILE A 140 -2.00 -0.32 -0.68
N VAL A 141 -2.00 -1.56 -0.20
CA VAL A 141 -0.83 -2.38 0.05
C VAL A 141 -0.90 -3.58 -0.87
N GLY A 142 0.10 -3.74 -1.73
CA GLY A 142 0.17 -4.86 -2.66
C GLY A 142 1.42 -5.69 -2.46
N THR A 143 1.38 -6.94 -2.93
CA THR A 143 2.59 -7.72 -3.16
C THR A 143 2.76 -8.00 -4.65
N SER A 144 3.99 -8.18 -5.11
CA SER A 144 4.27 -8.55 -6.50
C SER A 144 5.59 -9.32 -6.60
N GLN A 145 5.59 -10.42 -7.34
CA GLN A 145 6.83 -11.16 -7.59
C GLN A 145 7.73 -10.41 -8.57
N VAL A 146 7.14 -9.76 -9.56
CA VAL A 146 7.86 -9.05 -10.62
C VAL A 146 7.32 -7.63 -10.73
N PHE A 147 8.08 -6.67 -10.26
CA PHE A 147 7.68 -5.26 -10.25
C PHE A 147 7.33 -4.73 -11.66
N ASN A 148 8.05 -5.17 -12.69
CA ASN A 148 7.83 -4.75 -14.08
C ASN A 148 6.52 -5.26 -14.70
N ARG A 149 5.91 -6.31 -14.15
CA ARG A 149 4.61 -6.80 -14.63
C ARG A 149 3.47 -5.84 -14.28
N ILE A 150 3.68 -4.94 -13.33
CA ILE A 150 2.72 -3.88 -13.03
C ILE A 150 2.84 -2.81 -14.12
N SER A 151 1.72 -2.38 -14.67
CA SER A 151 1.71 -1.35 -15.72
C SER A 151 2.39 -0.05 -15.27
N LYS A 152 3.08 0.64 -16.19
CA LYS A 152 3.85 1.85 -15.88
C LYS A 152 2.99 2.93 -15.20
N GLY A 153 1.77 3.17 -15.70
CA GLY A 153 0.87 4.16 -15.13
C GLY A 153 0.54 3.91 -13.65
N PHE A 154 0.41 2.62 -13.23
CA PHE A 154 0.22 2.30 -11.82
C PHE A 154 1.49 2.42 -11.01
N ARG A 155 2.64 2.01 -11.56
CA ARG A 155 3.94 2.15 -10.87
C ARG A 155 4.25 3.60 -10.51
N GLU A 156 3.88 4.54 -11.36
CA GLU A 156 4.04 5.98 -11.12
C GLU A 156 3.17 6.51 -9.97
N GLN A 157 2.12 5.77 -9.56
CA GLN A 157 1.28 6.11 -8.41
C GLN A 157 1.81 5.56 -7.09
N PHE A 158 2.85 4.72 -7.12
CA PHE A 158 3.41 4.15 -5.90
C PHE A 158 4.20 5.19 -5.11
N LYS A 159 3.84 5.35 -3.85
CA LYS A 159 4.62 6.17 -2.95
C LYS A 159 5.91 5.46 -2.53
N PHE A 160 5.81 4.15 -2.26
CA PHE A 160 6.94 3.32 -1.88
C PHE A 160 6.89 1.95 -2.55
N ALA A 161 8.07 1.46 -2.92
CA ALA A 161 8.31 0.07 -3.23
C ALA A 161 9.22 -0.54 -2.14
N VAL A 162 8.87 -1.72 -1.66
CA VAL A 162 9.61 -2.44 -0.62
C VAL A 162 10.18 -3.72 -1.23
N MET A 163 11.49 -3.74 -1.41
CA MET A 163 12.20 -4.93 -1.89
C MET A 163 12.47 -5.85 -0.71
N CYS A 164 11.83 -7.01 -0.74
CA CYS A 164 11.91 -8.01 0.32
C CYS A 164 13.01 -9.03 0.04
N ASN A 165 13.77 -9.35 1.06
CA ASN A 165 14.74 -10.45 1.05
C ASN A 165 14.69 -11.17 2.40
N ASN A 166 14.56 -12.48 2.35
CA ASN A 166 14.54 -13.33 3.54
C ASN A 166 15.88 -14.08 3.64
N LEU A 167 16.59 -13.83 4.73
CA LEU A 167 17.84 -14.50 5.05
C LEU A 167 17.58 -15.62 6.06
N PHE A 168 18.14 -16.81 5.79
CA PHE A 168 18.04 -17.99 6.64
C PHE A 168 16.60 -18.42 6.99
N GLY A 169 15.59 -17.95 6.25
CA GLY A 169 14.20 -18.29 6.49
C GLY A 169 13.50 -17.54 7.62
N PHE A 170 14.21 -16.75 8.42
CA PHE A 170 13.66 -16.07 9.59
C PHE A 170 14.11 -14.60 9.82
N ILE A 171 15.08 -14.11 9.05
CA ILE A 171 15.50 -12.70 9.11
C ILE A 171 14.98 -11.99 7.87
N GLN A 172 14.01 -11.10 8.06
CA GLN A 172 13.47 -10.30 6.98
C GLN A 172 14.26 -9.03 6.79
N PHE A 173 14.69 -8.80 5.56
CA PHE A 173 15.40 -7.61 5.12
C PHE A 173 14.57 -6.87 4.09
N ASN A 174 14.12 -5.67 4.42
CA ASN A 174 13.28 -4.84 3.57
C ASN A 174 14.02 -3.56 3.18
N LYS A 175 14.21 -3.35 1.87
CA LYS A 175 14.72 -2.11 1.31
C LYS A 175 13.55 -1.28 0.83
N VAL A 176 13.30 -0.15 1.47
CA VAL A 176 12.21 0.77 1.14
C VAL A 176 12.73 1.87 0.25
N VAL A 177 12.10 2.04 -0.91
CA VAL A 177 12.45 3.01 -1.94
C VAL A 177 11.23 3.86 -2.23
N LYS A 178 11.40 5.15 -2.44
CA LYS A 178 10.31 5.99 -2.95
C LYS A 178 9.95 5.58 -4.38
N GLY A 179 8.66 5.60 -4.71
CA GLY A 179 8.19 5.23 -6.06
C GLY A 179 8.83 6.06 -7.17
N GLU A 180 9.05 7.35 -6.92
CA GLU A 180 9.71 8.29 -7.84
C GLU A 180 11.20 7.98 -8.11
N ASP A 181 11.89 7.34 -7.13
CA ASP A 181 13.30 6.97 -7.22
C ASP A 181 13.50 5.54 -7.78
N VAL A 182 12.44 4.84 -8.14
CA VAL A 182 12.51 3.48 -8.66
C VAL A 182 12.94 3.49 -10.12
N ILE A 183 14.16 3.08 -10.39
CA ILE A 183 14.67 2.82 -11.73
C ILE A 183 14.69 1.30 -11.91
N VAL A 184 14.08 0.84 -12.98
CA VAL A 184 14.03 -0.61 -13.30
C VAL A 184 14.96 -0.86 -14.47
N ASP A 185 15.91 -1.77 -14.30
CA ASP A 185 16.80 -2.18 -15.38
C ASP A 185 16.10 -3.15 -16.37
N GLU A 186 16.78 -3.47 -17.48
CA GLU A 186 16.25 -4.38 -18.52
C GLU A 186 15.95 -5.79 -17.97
N SER A 187 16.63 -6.20 -16.91
CA SER A 187 16.42 -7.48 -16.23
C SER A 187 15.27 -7.44 -15.21
N GLY A 188 14.62 -6.28 -15.03
CA GLY A 188 13.51 -6.13 -14.08
C GLY A 188 13.92 -5.84 -12.63
N ASN A 189 15.21 -5.64 -12.38
CA ASN A 189 15.69 -5.31 -11.03
C ASN A 189 15.55 -3.82 -10.75
N VAL A 190 15.21 -3.50 -9.51
CA VAL A 190 15.13 -2.11 -9.05
C VAL A 190 16.52 -1.60 -8.71
N LYS A 191 16.97 -0.56 -9.40
CA LYS A 191 18.18 0.19 -9.09
C LYS A 191 17.81 1.53 -8.47
N THR A 192 18.45 1.88 -7.35
CA THR A 192 18.28 3.17 -6.69
C THR A 192 19.35 3.37 -5.63
N ASP A 193 19.81 4.59 -5.45
CA ASP A 193 20.80 4.94 -4.43
C ASP A 193 20.15 5.37 -3.11
N LYS A 194 18.88 5.74 -3.15
CA LYS A 194 18.12 6.22 -1.98
C LYS A 194 17.31 5.11 -1.35
N VAL A 195 17.94 4.34 -0.49
CA VAL A 195 17.33 3.17 0.16
C VAL A 195 17.26 3.32 1.66
N HIS A 196 16.05 3.20 2.22
CA HIS A 196 15.88 2.98 3.66
C HIS A 196 15.83 1.48 3.96
N ARG A 197 16.73 1.00 4.83
CA ARG A 197 16.79 -0.42 5.19
C ARG A 197 16.01 -0.64 6.48
N LYS A 198 15.15 -1.65 6.48
CA LYS A 198 14.42 -2.14 7.65
C LYS A 198 14.61 -3.65 7.74
N PHE A 199 14.76 -4.15 8.93
CA PHE A 199 14.87 -5.59 9.18
C PHE A 199 14.07 -5.97 10.41
N PHE A 200 13.59 -7.20 10.45
CA PHE A 200 12.96 -7.80 11.62
C PHE A 200 13.16 -9.32 11.60
N ILE A 201 13.06 -9.92 12.79
CA ILE A 201 13.11 -11.37 12.95
C ILE A 201 11.68 -11.88 12.95
N HIS A 202 11.44 -12.96 12.23
CA HIS A 202 10.15 -13.62 12.21
C HIS A 202 9.83 -14.20 13.60
N SER A 203 8.63 -14.00 14.08
CA SER A 203 8.12 -14.67 15.27
C SER A 203 7.07 -15.71 14.89
N PRO A 204 6.88 -16.78 15.69
CA PRO A 204 5.81 -17.75 15.45
C PRO A 204 4.43 -17.10 15.26
N LYS A 205 4.11 -16.09 16.04
CA LYS A 205 2.87 -15.31 15.92
C LYS A 205 2.67 -14.65 14.57
N MET A 206 3.73 -14.29 13.84
CA MET A 206 3.61 -13.70 12.50
C MET A 206 3.11 -14.72 11.48
N TYR A 207 3.54 -15.98 11.61
CA TYR A 207 3.09 -17.06 10.73
C TYR A 207 1.65 -17.48 10.99
N GLU A 208 1.17 -17.32 12.25
CA GLU A 208 -0.19 -17.63 12.64
C GLU A 208 -1.21 -16.58 12.14
N ARG A 209 -0.76 -15.38 11.77
CA ARG A 209 -1.62 -14.25 11.38
C ARG A 209 -2.38 -14.48 10.07
N TYR A 210 -1.88 -15.35 9.19
CA TYR A 210 -2.51 -15.63 7.90
C TYR A 210 -2.18 -17.03 7.40
N ASP A 211 -2.96 -17.55 6.47
CA ASP A 211 -2.70 -18.86 5.86
C ASP A 211 -1.78 -18.68 4.64
N THR A 212 -0.55 -19.16 4.77
CA THR A 212 0.49 -19.08 3.74
C THR A 212 0.25 -20.02 2.56
N TYR A 213 -0.54 -21.08 2.75
CA TYR A 213 -0.74 -22.15 1.75
C TYR A 213 -2.04 -22.02 0.98
N ARG A 214 -2.85 -21.02 1.31
CA ARG A 214 -4.10 -20.80 0.58
C ARG A 214 -3.80 -20.34 -0.85
N THR A 215 -4.16 -21.16 -1.82
CA THR A 215 -4.08 -20.81 -3.25
C THR A 215 -5.17 -19.80 -3.58
N ILE A 216 -4.78 -18.68 -4.21
CA ILE A 216 -5.74 -17.74 -4.81
C ILE A 216 -6.12 -18.33 -6.15
N ASP A 217 -7.36 -18.81 -6.29
CA ASP A 217 -7.86 -19.33 -7.56
C ASP A 217 -8.10 -18.17 -8.53
N ARG A 218 -7.45 -18.22 -9.70
CA ARG A 218 -7.39 -17.11 -10.66
C ARG A 218 -8.64 -17.00 -11.54
N THR A 219 -9.46 -18.03 -11.57
CA THR A 219 -10.55 -18.15 -12.54
C THR A 219 -11.90 -17.66 -12.04
N ASN A 220 -12.08 -17.48 -10.74
CA ASN A 220 -13.34 -17.05 -10.16
C ASN A 220 -13.12 -15.98 -9.09
N PHE A 221 -13.27 -14.72 -9.45
CA PHE A 221 -13.45 -13.64 -8.47
C PHE A 221 -14.82 -13.74 -7.72
N ASN A 222 -15.53 -14.83 -7.91
CA ASN A 222 -16.80 -15.15 -7.24
C ASN A 222 -16.57 -16.13 -6.08
N TYR A 223 -15.90 -15.71 -5.03
CA TYR A 223 -15.79 -16.52 -3.82
C TYR A 223 -16.93 -16.25 -2.85
N LYS A 224 -17.70 -17.30 -2.53
CA LYS A 224 -18.55 -17.34 -1.34
C LYS A 224 -17.72 -17.89 -0.18
N TRP A 225 -17.85 -17.28 0.98
CA TRP A 225 -17.37 -17.79 2.24
C TRP A 225 -18.27 -19.00 2.62
N GLU A 226 -17.70 -20.16 2.78
CA GLU A 226 -18.28 -21.28 3.53
C GLU A 226 -17.69 -21.34 4.93
#